data_a408985668a50bb2386ce979ed22d5a5
#
_entry.id   a408985668a50bb2386ce979ed22d5a5
#
_cell.length_a   1.000
_cell.length_b   1.000
_cell.length_c   1.000
_cell.angle_alpha   90.00
_cell.angle_beta   90.00
_cell.angle_gamma   90.00
#
_symmetry.space_group_name_H-M   'P 1'
#
loop_
_entity.id
_entity.type
_entity.pdbx_description
1 polymer ?
#
loop_
_entity_poly.entity_id
_entity_poly.type
_entity_poly.pdbx_seq_one_letter_code
_entity_poly.pdbx_strand_id
1 'polypeptide(L)'
;MKKNNIISLTVLAVLFAGLAVWSVLFFPPHYRNKNADIILIGEEHGVKRYYDMELEYWKDCYENKGMRHLFLELPYYDGEFLNIWMQSDNDELLDSMLEEIQGTASDTPDYKEFFLAIKRDFPETVFHGTDIGHQYKTTGARYLEYISEMNSGDLTHSENQRIALENIEQAKTAYSADPSEFLALREPYMISNFIREYDNAGQPEIMGIYGTYHLDMSADIMAGALKKHYGEYISYTLLPTKYYRGWGQLPEWGISVVGMVFLLMLFIPNIIWSKRQPEGYKESAKRENKVLLALERTGEVLVSALLLTDRRLDRFSFSPRLGYIILALVLMIIYELYWIKYFRSSRTLADMYSDYCGFPLAGASLPVFAAFLLGVYDCNVFLIAAAVILGIGHIGIHLMHKKETEK
;
A
#
# COMPACT_ATOMS: atom_id res chain seq x y z
N MET A 1 -10.09 -40.40 -16.32
CA MET A 1 -9.98 -38.90 -16.38
C MET A 1 -9.49 -38.54 -17.79
N LYS A 2 -10.25 -37.72 -18.52
CA LYS A 2 -9.79 -37.27 -19.83
C LYS A 2 -8.51 -36.46 -19.59
N LYS A 3 -7.42 -36.80 -20.31
CA LYS A 3 -6.11 -36.12 -20.26
C LYS A 3 -6.28 -34.58 -20.33
N ASN A 4 -7.33 -34.14 -21.03
CA ASN A 4 -7.69 -32.74 -21.20
C ASN A 4 -8.04 -31.99 -19.88
N ASN A 5 -8.64 -32.65 -18.87
CA ASN A 5 -9.02 -31.96 -17.62
C ASN A 5 -7.81 -31.69 -16.70
N ILE A 6 -6.83 -32.60 -16.68
CA ILE A 6 -5.57 -32.36 -15.97
C ILE A 6 -4.81 -31.23 -16.66
N ILE A 7 -4.73 -31.27 -18.01
CA ILE A 7 -4.07 -30.23 -18.79
C ILE A 7 -4.75 -28.86 -18.52
N SER A 8 -6.09 -28.80 -18.53
CA SER A 8 -6.82 -27.54 -18.28
C SER A 8 -6.59 -27.01 -16.88
N LEU A 9 -6.61 -27.87 -15.83
CA LEU A 9 -6.31 -27.45 -14.46
C LEU A 9 -4.86 -26.99 -14.29
N THR A 10 -3.92 -27.69 -14.93
CA THR A 10 -2.51 -27.30 -14.90
C THR A 10 -2.30 -25.96 -15.62
N VAL A 11 -2.93 -25.75 -16.78
CA VAL A 11 -2.87 -24.49 -17.51
C VAL A 11 -3.46 -23.34 -16.67
N LEU A 12 -4.62 -23.56 -16.05
CA LEU A 12 -5.23 -22.56 -15.15
C LEU A 12 -4.30 -22.24 -13.98
N ALA A 13 -3.75 -23.25 -13.30
CA ALA A 13 -2.83 -23.04 -12.19
C ALA A 13 -1.58 -22.27 -12.61
N VAL A 14 -1.02 -22.56 -13.78
CA VAL A 14 0.13 -21.83 -14.35
C VAL A 14 -0.24 -20.40 -14.70
N LEU A 15 -1.43 -20.16 -15.28
CA LEU A 15 -1.92 -18.80 -15.59
C LEU A 15 -2.10 -17.99 -14.31
N PHE A 16 -2.72 -18.54 -13.26
CA PHE A 16 -2.89 -17.84 -12.00
C PHE A 16 -1.57 -17.58 -11.28
N ALA A 17 -0.65 -18.55 -11.27
CA ALA A 17 0.71 -18.34 -10.76
C ALA A 17 1.44 -17.26 -11.57
N GLY A 18 1.32 -17.27 -12.90
CA GLY A 18 1.86 -16.24 -13.79
C GLY A 18 1.30 -14.84 -13.48
N LEU A 19 -0.02 -14.74 -13.26
CA LEU A 19 -0.67 -13.48 -12.87
C LEU A 19 -0.18 -12.99 -11.49
N ALA A 20 0.02 -13.89 -10.53
CA ALA A 20 0.57 -13.52 -9.22
C ALA A 20 2.01 -13.01 -9.35
N VAL A 21 2.87 -13.73 -10.08
CA VAL A 21 4.25 -13.32 -10.36
C VAL A 21 4.28 -11.98 -11.11
N TRP A 22 3.43 -11.84 -12.14
CA TRP A 22 3.30 -10.59 -12.89
C TRP A 22 2.88 -9.43 -11.98
N SER A 23 1.90 -9.65 -11.06
CA SER A 23 1.50 -8.65 -10.07
C SER A 23 2.65 -8.21 -9.15
N VAL A 24 3.53 -9.14 -8.76
CA VAL A 24 4.72 -8.81 -7.94
C VAL A 24 5.74 -8.01 -8.74
N LEU A 25 5.97 -8.40 -10.00
CA LEU A 25 7.03 -7.80 -10.83
C LEU A 25 6.64 -6.45 -11.44
N PHE A 26 5.38 -6.30 -11.86
CA PHE A 26 4.91 -5.12 -12.61
C PHE A 26 4.12 -4.12 -11.78
N PHE A 27 3.75 -4.44 -10.53
CA PHE A 27 3.21 -3.50 -9.56
C PHE A 27 4.05 -3.50 -8.27
N PRO A 28 5.39 -3.35 -8.38
CA PRO A 28 6.19 -3.17 -7.19
C PRO A 28 5.76 -1.83 -6.56
N PRO A 29 5.56 -1.80 -5.26
CA PRO A 29 5.26 -0.56 -4.55
C PRO A 29 6.45 0.40 -4.50
N HIS A 30 7.62 -0.03 -4.94
CA HIS A 30 8.88 0.67 -4.72
C HIS A 30 9.74 0.64 -5.98
N TYR A 31 10.13 1.80 -6.45
CA TYR A 31 11.29 1.94 -7.31
C TYR A 31 12.50 2.17 -6.40
N ARG A 32 13.40 1.20 -6.32
CA ARG A 32 14.66 1.35 -5.59
C ARG A 32 15.82 1.37 -6.56
N ASN A 33 16.38 2.55 -6.76
CA ASN A 33 17.73 2.68 -7.28
C ASN A 33 18.67 2.75 -6.07
N LYS A 34 19.46 1.71 -5.82
CA LYS A 34 20.39 1.65 -4.68
C LYS A 34 21.53 2.69 -4.75
N ASN A 35 21.75 3.26 -5.93
CA ASN A 35 22.78 4.26 -6.20
C ASN A 35 22.19 5.67 -6.34
N ALA A 36 20.94 5.89 -5.93
CA ALA A 36 20.34 7.20 -5.99
C ALA A 36 20.86 8.11 -4.90
N ASP A 37 21.20 9.33 -5.27
CA ASP A 37 21.65 10.37 -4.37
C ASP A 37 20.45 11.03 -3.66
N ILE A 38 19.29 11.03 -4.30
CA ILE A 38 18.02 11.57 -3.79
C ILE A 38 17.05 10.41 -3.56
N ILE A 39 16.69 10.14 -2.31
CA ILE A 39 15.71 9.12 -1.93
C ILE A 39 14.46 9.79 -1.40
N LEU A 40 13.36 9.73 -2.15
CA LEU A 40 12.08 10.30 -1.74
C LEU A 40 11.18 9.25 -1.11
N ILE A 41 10.59 9.56 0.03
CA ILE A 41 9.64 8.72 0.77
C ILE A 41 8.27 9.38 0.74
N GLY A 42 7.26 8.65 0.25
CA GLY A 42 5.87 9.13 0.18
C GLY A 42 5.04 8.60 1.33
N GLU A 43 4.40 9.48 2.10
CA GLU A 43 3.65 9.16 3.30
C GLU A 43 2.22 9.72 3.30
N GLU A 44 1.40 9.38 4.30
CA GLU A 44 0.16 10.08 4.69
C GLU A 44 0.42 10.78 6.02
N HIS A 45 0.26 12.10 6.05
CA HIS A 45 0.50 12.90 7.25
C HIS A 45 -0.31 12.43 8.47
N GLY A 46 0.30 12.53 9.66
CA GLY A 46 -0.37 12.27 10.93
C GLY A 46 -0.59 10.80 11.27
N VAL A 47 0.04 9.88 10.57
CA VAL A 47 -0.11 8.44 10.81
C VAL A 47 1.13 7.88 11.49
N LYS A 48 1.03 7.53 12.79
CA LYS A 48 2.13 7.01 13.62
C LYS A 48 3.00 5.96 12.91
N ARG A 49 2.36 5.01 12.26
CA ARG A 49 3.08 3.92 11.58
C ARG A 49 4.06 4.43 10.52
N TYR A 50 3.76 5.56 9.87
CA TYR A 50 4.66 6.13 8.87
C TYR A 50 5.86 6.76 9.51
N TYR A 51 5.69 7.48 10.61
CA TYR A 51 6.82 8.00 11.38
C TYR A 51 7.78 6.90 11.85
N ASP A 52 7.26 5.75 12.31
CA ASP A 52 8.07 4.58 12.66
C ASP A 52 8.88 4.05 11.44
N MET A 53 8.24 3.98 10.27
CA MET A 53 8.90 3.52 9.04
C MET A 53 9.90 4.54 8.48
N GLU A 54 9.60 5.82 8.54
CA GLU A 54 10.48 6.91 8.12
C GLU A 54 11.75 6.94 8.96
N LEU A 55 11.63 6.72 10.28
CA LEU A 55 12.77 6.58 11.17
C LEU A 55 13.64 5.35 10.80
N GLU A 56 13.04 4.21 10.44
CA GLU A 56 13.78 3.05 9.95
C GLU A 56 14.52 3.35 8.64
N TYR A 57 13.87 4.03 7.68
CA TYR A 57 14.50 4.46 6.44
C TYR A 57 15.61 5.48 6.67
N TRP A 58 15.36 6.48 7.53
CA TRP A 58 16.36 7.47 7.88
C TRP A 58 17.58 6.83 8.56
N LYS A 59 17.35 5.90 9.48
CA LYS A 59 18.42 5.13 10.10
C LYS A 59 19.30 4.42 9.07
N ASP A 60 18.69 3.71 8.10
CA ASP A 60 19.45 3.03 7.04
C ASP A 60 20.26 4.03 6.19
N CYS A 61 19.65 5.16 5.84
CA CYS A 61 20.33 6.23 5.10
C CYS A 61 21.47 6.85 5.91
N TYR A 62 21.24 7.14 7.17
CA TYR A 62 22.20 7.79 8.07
C TYR A 62 23.38 6.89 8.40
N GLU A 63 23.13 5.63 8.83
CA GLU A 63 24.16 4.69 9.30
C GLU A 63 24.91 4.01 8.14
N ASN A 64 24.19 3.58 7.09
CA ASN A 64 24.75 2.75 6.02
C ASN A 64 25.16 3.53 4.78
N LYS A 65 24.58 4.72 4.55
CA LYS A 65 24.92 5.58 3.40
C LYS A 65 25.65 6.86 3.79
N GLY A 66 25.70 7.19 5.07
CA GLY A 66 26.34 8.42 5.55
C GLY A 66 25.54 9.69 5.29
N MET A 67 24.25 9.57 4.94
CA MET A 67 23.38 10.74 4.70
C MET A 67 23.21 11.57 5.98
N ARG A 68 23.15 12.90 5.81
CA ARG A 68 22.94 13.85 6.90
C ARG A 68 21.82 14.85 6.61
N HIS A 69 21.40 14.98 5.36
CA HIS A 69 20.44 15.96 4.92
C HIS A 69 19.04 15.31 4.75
N LEU A 70 18.09 15.77 5.55
CA LEU A 70 16.70 15.32 5.55
C LEU A 70 15.80 16.44 5.03
N PHE A 71 15.20 16.23 3.86
CA PHE A 71 14.31 17.16 3.20
C PHE A 71 12.86 16.87 3.58
N LEU A 72 12.11 17.91 3.93
CA LEU A 72 10.76 17.76 4.46
C LEU A 72 9.75 18.63 3.71
N GLU A 73 8.51 18.18 3.66
CA GLU A 73 7.34 18.96 3.26
C GLU A 73 6.97 19.99 4.35
N LEU A 74 7.91 20.88 4.60
CA LEU A 74 7.79 21.98 5.56
C LEU A 74 8.26 23.27 4.91
N PRO A 75 7.78 24.44 5.38
CA PRO A 75 8.35 25.73 5.02
C PRO A 75 9.86 25.81 5.27
N TYR A 76 10.52 26.66 4.52
CA TYR A 76 11.95 26.94 4.70
C TYR A 76 12.31 27.27 6.15
N TYR A 77 11.57 28.21 6.77
CA TYR A 77 11.85 28.66 8.14
C TYR A 77 11.57 27.59 9.21
N ASP A 78 10.73 26.61 8.92
CA ASP A 78 10.53 25.48 9.84
C ASP A 78 11.76 24.55 9.81
N GLY A 79 12.32 24.30 8.64
CA GLY A 79 13.59 23.57 8.52
C GLY A 79 14.73 24.27 9.28
N GLU A 80 14.84 25.59 9.15
CA GLU A 80 15.83 26.40 9.86
C GLU A 80 15.63 26.36 11.39
N PHE A 81 14.39 26.50 11.87
CA PHE A 81 14.11 26.38 13.30
C PHE A 81 14.38 24.97 13.83
N LEU A 82 14.11 23.93 13.07
CA LEU A 82 14.51 22.57 13.44
C LEU A 82 16.03 22.45 13.57
N ASN A 83 16.80 23.05 12.66
CA ASN A 83 18.27 23.06 12.77
C ASN A 83 18.78 23.79 14.00
N ILE A 84 18.15 24.92 14.38
CA ILE A 84 18.44 25.65 15.61
C ILE A 84 18.09 24.79 16.82
N TRP A 85 16.91 24.17 16.82
CA TRP A 85 16.45 23.29 17.88
C TRP A 85 17.36 22.05 18.06
N MET A 86 17.90 21.47 16.98
CA MET A 86 18.84 20.36 17.06
C MET A 86 20.08 20.70 17.92
N GLN A 87 20.46 21.97 17.97
CA GLN A 87 21.60 22.47 18.77
C GLN A 87 21.21 22.97 20.15
N SER A 88 19.92 23.01 20.49
CA SER A 88 19.42 23.52 21.79
C SER A 88 19.42 22.42 22.84
N ASP A 89 19.48 22.83 24.13
CA ASP A 89 19.41 21.91 25.28
C ASP A 89 17.96 21.62 25.73
N ASN A 90 16.95 22.30 25.14
CA ASN A 90 15.54 22.12 25.47
C ASN A 90 14.68 22.00 24.21
N ASP A 91 13.38 21.75 24.41
CA ASP A 91 12.43 21.53 23.33
C ASP A 91 11.43 22.68 23.13
N GLU A 92 11.66 23.84 23.77
CA GLU A 92 10.73 25.00 23.73
C GLU A 92 10.47 25.48 22.30
N LEU A 93 11.51 25.50 21.45
CA LEU A 93 11.36 25.91 20.06
C LEU A 93 10.52 24.92 19.26
N LEU A 94 10.77 23.60 19.43
CA LEU A 94 9.96 22.56 18.80
C LEU A 94 8.50 22.64 19.29
N ASP A 95 8.29 22.80 20.59
CA ASP A 95 6.94 22.92 21.17
C ASP A 95 6.19 24.12 20.59
N SER A 96 6.83 25.27 20.47
CA SER A 96 6.24 26.45 19.86
C SER A 96 5.85 26.22 18.38
N MET A 97 6.70 25.53 17.60
CA MET A 97 6.39 25.19 16.22
C MET A 97 5.18 24.24 16.12
N LEU A 98 5.11 23.24 17.02
CA LEU A 98 4.01 22.27 17.03
C LEU A 98 2.68 22.88 17.49
N GLU A 99 2.70 23.87 18.41
CA GLU A 99 1.51 24.63 18.77
C GLU A 99 0.93 25.41 17.58
N GLU A 100 1.77 25.85 16.66
CA GLU A 100 1.36 26.65 15.50
C GLU A 100 0.75 25.82 14.36
N ILE A 101 0.95 24.50 14.37
CA ILE A 101 0.34 23.57 13.39
C ILE A 101 -0.95 22.90 13.92
N GLN A 102 -1.50 23.36 15.07
CA GLN A 102 -2.71 22.79 15.64
C GLN A 102 -3.86 22.75 14.61
N GLY A 103 -4.56 21.61 14.57
CA GLY A 103 -5.67 21.39 13.67
C GLY A 103 -5.27 20.95 12.24
N THR A 104 -3.98 20.86 11.95
CA THR A 104 -3.48 20.24 10.68
C THR A 104 -3.42 18.72 10.79
N ALA A 105 -3.16 18.04 9.67
CA ALA A 105 -2.98 16.58 9.65
C ALA A 105 -1.77 16.11 10.49
N SER A 106 -0.76 16.96 10.64
CA SER A 106 0.47 16.68 11.41
C SER A 106 0.35 17.02 12.91
N ASP A 107 -0.80 17.56 13.36
CA ASP A 107 -1.07 17.83 14.77
C ASP A 107 -1.31 16.54 15.56
N THR A 108 -0.25 15.78 15.80
CA THR A 108 -0.30 14.53 16.54
C THR A 108 0.88 14.42 17.50
N PRO A 109 0.72 13.78 18.69
CA PRO A 109 1.83 13.52 19.60
C PRO A 109 2.96 12.72 18.95
N ASP A 110 2.63 11.82 18.02
CA ASP A 110 3.59 10.96 17.33
C ASP A 110 4.53 11.77 16.41
N TYR A 111 4.07 12.93 15.90
CA TYR A 111 4.91 13.83 15.11
C TYR A 111 6.01 14.50 15.96
N LYS A 112 5.70 14.88 17.19
CA LYS A 112 6.72 15.34 18.14
C LYS A 112 7.74 14.26 18.44
N GLU A 113 7.27 13.05 18.75
CA GLU A 113 8.15 11.91 19.04
C GLU A 113 9.08 11.57 17.87
N PHE A 114 8.64 11.75 16.63
CA PHE A 114 9.46 11.58 15.43
C PHE A 114 10.68 12.52 15.46
N PHE A 115 10.50 13.82 15.70
CA PHE A 115 11.62 14.77 15.80
C PHE A 115 12.52 14.49 17.02
N LEU A 116 11.95 14.18 18.17
CA LEU A 116 12.71 13.82 19.37
C LEU A 116 13.58 12.58 19.13
N ALA A 117 13.06 11.59 18.41
CA ALA A 117 13.85 10.41 18.02
C ALA A 117 15.00 10.77 17.08
N ILE A 118 14.77 11.67 16.10
CA ILE A 118 15.86 12.14 15.21
C ILE A 118 16.94 12.85 16.02
N LYS A 119 16.59 13.78 16.88
CA LYS A 119 17.57 14.52 17.70
C LYS A 119 18.41 13.58 18.58
N ARG A 120 17.75 12.60 19.20
CA ARG A 120 18.41 11.63 20.09
C ARG A 120 19.32 10.66 19.34
N ASP A 121 18.84 10.08 18.24
CA ASP A 121 19.48 8.93 17.61
C ASP A 121 20.31 9.32 16.37
N PHE A 122 20.03 10.51 15.76
CA PHE A 122 20.67 11.00 14.53
C PHE A 122 21.08 12.48 14.65
N PRO A 123 21.93 12.84 15.62
CA PRO A 123 22.18 14.24 16.02
C PRO A 123 22.85 15.12 14.96
N GLU A 124 23.44 14.53 13.91
CA GLU A 124 24.04 15.28 12.81
C GLU A 124 23.05 15.56 11.66
N THR A 125 21.74 15.28 11.85
CA THR A 125 20.74 15.55 10.84
C THR A 125 20.60 17.06 10.61
N VAL A 126 20.60 17.44 9.33
CA VAL A 126 20.32 18.80 8.84
C VAL A 126 18.99 18.77 8.11
N PHE A 127 18.02 19.56 8.58
CA PHE A 127 16.71 19.65 7.99
C PHE A 127 16.64 20.70 6.88
N HIS A 128 15.90 20.41 5.82
CA HIS A 128 15.61 21.33 4.72
C HIS A 128 14.10 21.39 4.48
N GLY A 129 13.51 22.56 4.71
CA GLY A 129 12.11 22.83 4.39
C GLY A 129 11.98 23.28 2.92
N THR A 130 11.12 22.59 2.16
CA THR A 130 11.01 22.84 0.71
C THR A 130 9.58 23.12 0.24
N ASP A 131 8.64 23.24 1.16
CA ASP A 131 7.27 23.65 0.86
C ASP A 131 7.13 25.18 0.78
N ILE A 132 5.92 25.63 0.46
CA ILE A 132 5.54 27.05 0.56
C ILE A 132 5.43 27.46 2.03
N GLY A 133 5.43 28.75 2.31
CA GLY A 133 5.42 29.28 3.68
C GLY A 133 4.10 29.12 4.42
N HIS A 134 3.73 27.92 4.80
CA HIS A 134 2.64 27.68 5.74
C HIS A 134 2.92 28.40 7.08
N GLN A 135 1.91 28.68 7.87
CA GLN A 135 2.06 29.39 9.15
C GLN A 135 2.88 30.69 9.06
N TYR A 136 2.82 31.40 7.89
CA TYR A 136 3.63 32.61 7.66
C TYR A 136 3.34 33.76 8.63
N LYS A 137 2.15 33.78 9.25
CA LYS A 137 1.75 34.81 10.26
C LYS A 137 2.27 34.52 11.66
N THR A 138 2.67 33.29 11.92
CA THR A 138 3.17 32.78 13.21
C THR A 138 4.64 32.39 13.08
N THR A 139 4.96 31.17 12.72
CA THR A 139 6.34 30.67 12.60
C THR A 139 7.18 31.54 11.65
N GLY A 140 6.64 31.88 10.46
CA GLY A 140 7.34 32.72 9.50
C GLY A 140 7.67 34.12 10.02
N ALA A 141 6.71 34.78 10.70
CA ALA A 141 6.91 36.09 11.31
C ALA A 141 7.94 36.04 12.44
N ARG A 142 7.87 35.01 13.30
CA ARG A 142 8.83 34.79 14.39
C ARG A 142 10.25 34.53 13.86
N TYR A 143 10.36 33.78 12.75
CA TYR A 143 11.66 33.54 12.12
C TYR A 143 12.29 34.82 11.56
N LEU A 144 11.48 35.67 10.92
CA LEU A 144 11.97 36.98 10.43
C LEU A 144 12.40 37.90 11.59
N GLU A 145 11.69 37.88 12.71
CA GLU A 145 12.09 38.61 13.93
C GLU A 145 13.42 38.08 14.46
N TYR A 146 13.55 36.76 14.63
CA TYR A 146 14.76 36.09 15.08
C TYR A 146 15.97 36.47 14.22
N ILE A 147 15.86 36.43 12.88
CA ILE A 147 16.95 36.82 11.98
C ILE A 147 17.27 38.31 12.11
N SER A 148 16.27 39.18 12.26
CA SER A 148 16.48 40.63 12.40
C SER A 148 17.27 40.98 13.65
N GLU A 149 17.06 40.26 14.73
CA GLU A 149 17.81 40.42 16.01
C GLU A 149 19.27 39.92 15.86
N MET A 150 19.48 38.85 15.10
CA MET A 150 20.79 38.28 14.83
C MET A 150 21.60 39.07 13.80
N ASN A 151 20.97 40.03 13.10
CA ASN A 151 21.55 40.68 11.92
C ASN A 151 22.64 41.70 12.30
N SER A 152 23.85 41.23 12.47
CA SER A 152 25.09 41.98 12.65
C SER A 152 25.81 42.29 11.30
N GLY A 153 25.10 42.26 10.16
CA GLY A 153 25.67 42.47 8.83
C GLY A 153 26.22 41.22 8.15
N ASP A 154 25.86 40.05 8.62
CA ASP A 154 26.20 38.76 7.99
C ASP A 154 25.38 38.54 6.72
N LEU A 155 26.07 38.26 5.61
CA LEU A 155 25.47 37.99 4.30
C LEU A 155 24.57 36.72 4.34
N THR A 156 24.90 35.73 5.16
CA THR A 156 24.15 34.49 5.32
C THR A 156 22.76 34.76 5.88
N HIS A 157 22.66 35.62 6.92
CA HIS A 157 21.36 36.03 7.47
C HIS A 157 20.51 36.83 6.48
N SER A 158 21.16 37.64 5.62
CA SER A 158 20.45 38.37 4.56
C SER A 158 19.84 37.43 3.52
N GLU A 159 20.53 36.35 3.18
CA GLU A 159 20.04 35.34 2.25
C GLU A 159 18.90 34.52 2.85
N ASN A 160 19.05 34.07 4.09
CA ASN A 160 17.99 33.36 4.82
C ASN A 160 16.71 34.19 4.94
N GLN A 161 16.88 35.52 5.21
CA GLN A 161 15.75 36.44 5.25
C GLN A 161 15.06 36.56 3.88
N ARG A 162 15.83 36.66 2.81
CA ARG A 162 15.31 36.72 1.44
C ARG A 162 14.50 35.48 1.09
N ILE A 163 15.03 34.28 1.41
CA ILE A 163 14.36 33.00 1.15
C ILE A 163 13.08 32.89 1.98
N ALA A 164 13.11 33.26 3.26
CA ALA A 164 11.92 33.25 4.11
C ALA A 164 10.81 34.17 3.60
N LEU A 165 11.17 35.38 3.15
CA LEU A 165 10.21 36.31 2.56
C LEU A 165 9.62 35.78 1.26
N GLU A 166 10.44 35.21 0.39
CA GLU A 166 9.99 34.56 -0.83
C GLU A 166 9.01 33.40 -0.52
N ASN A 167 9.34 32.57 0.43
CA ASN A 167 8.51 31.45 0.87
C ASN A 167 7.16 31.92 1.40
N ILE A 168 7.12 33.03 2.15
CA ILE A 168 5.90 33.69 2.60
C ILE A 168 5.05 34.21 1.43
N GLU A 169 5.65 34.84 0.44
CA GLU A 169 4.91 35.33 -0.74
C GLU A 169 4.37 34.20 -1.61
N GLN A 170 5.07 33.07 -1.74
CA GLN A 170 4.58 31.86 -2.37
C GLN A 170 3.27 31.39 -1.68
N ALA A 171 3.28 31.31 -0.36
CA ALA A 171 2.09 30.92 0.41
C ALA A 171 0.92 31.90 0.25
N LYS A 172 1.19 33.21 0.33
CA LYS A 172 0.15 34.22 0.11
C LYS A 172 -0.47 34.08 -1.28
N THR A 173 0.33 33.84 -2.28
CA THR A 173 -0.14 33.62 -3.67
C THR A 173 -1.02 32.38 -3.75
N ALA A 174 -0.55 31.23 -3.25
CA ALA A 174 -1.28 29.96 -3.30
C ALA A 174 -2.60 30.03 -2.49
N TYR A 175 -2.57 30.61 -1.30
CA TYR A 175 -3.77 30.72 -0.45
C TYR A 175 -4.77 31.80 -0.88
N SER A 176 -4.37 32.74 -1.76
CA SER A 176 -5.27 33.75 -2.32
C SER A 176 -6.00 33.25 -3.57
N ALA A 177 -5.59 32.13 -4.14
CA ALA A 177 -6.21 31.52 -5.32
C ALA A 177 -7.48 30.75 -4.97
N ASP A 178 -8.20 30.29 -6.00
CA ASP A 178 -9.31 29.34 -5.82
C ASP A 178 -8.77 28.04 -5.20
N PRO A 179 -9.48 27.43 -4.23
CA PRO A 179 -9.06 26.16 -3.62
C PRO A 179 -8.77 25.03 -4.62
N SER A 180 -9.43 25.05 -5.78
CA SER A 180 -9.17 24.07 -6.87
C SER A 180 -7.83 24.28 -7.59
N GLU A 181 -7.25 25.48 -7.50
CA GLU A 181 -5.98 25.84 -8.13
C GLU A 181 -4.80 25.75 -7.13
N PHE A 182 -5.08 25.58 -5.85
CA PHE A 182 -4.06 25.63 -4.78
C PHE A 182 -2.90 24.66 -5.05
N LEU A 183 -3.18 23.39 -5.36
CA LEU A 183 -2.14 22.40 -5.63
C LEU A 183 -1.34 22.73 -6.89
N ALA A 184 -2.01 23.17 -7.95
CA ALA A 184 -1.36 23.55 -9.21
C ALA A 184 -0.40 24.75 -9.04
N LEU A 185 -0.66 25.64 -8.08
CA LEU A 185 0.22 26.76 -7.73
C LEU A 185 1.33 26.35 -6.75
N ARG A 186 1.04 25.45 -5.83
CA ARG A 186 1.99 24.97 -4.80
C ARG A 186 3.11 24.11 -5.40
N GLU A 187 2.79 23.16 -6.29
CA GLU A 187 3.77 22.23 -6.86
C GLU A 187 4.98 22.92 -7.51
N PRO A 188 4.83 23.90 -8.42
CA PRO A 188 5.97 24.60 -8.99
C PRO A 188 6.85 25.28 -7.95
N TYR A 189 6.26 25.80 -6.87
CA TYR A 189 7.03 26.39 -5.78
C TYR A 189 7.81 25.33 -4.99
N MET A 190 7.19 24.20 -4.65
CA MET A 190 7.87 23.09 -3.99
C MET A 190 9.06 22.58 -4.82
N ILE A 191 8.86 22.41 -6.14
CA ILE A 191 9.92 22.01 -7.07
C ILE A 191 11.09 23.01 -7.06
N SER A 192 10.80 24.30 -7.19
CA SER A 192 11.83 25.33 -7.18
C SER A 192 12.55 25.46 -5.84
N ASN A 193 11.82 25.35 -4.74
CA ASN A 193 12.37 25.35 -3.38
C ASN A 193 13.28 24.15 -3.15
N PHE A 194 12.85 22.94 -3.57
CA PHE A 194 13.68 21.74 -3.47
C PHE A 194 14.99 21.88 -4.24
N ILE A 195 14.91 22.30 -5.51
CA ILE A 195 16.10 22.49 -6.35
C ILE A 195 17.05 23.50 -5.71
N ARG A 196 16.53 24.63 -5.25
CA ARG A 196 17.34 25.67 -4.56
C ARG A 196 18.03 25.09 -3.32
N GLU A 197 17.29 24.41 -2.43
CA GLU A 197 17.86 23.86 -1.19
C GLU A 197 18.90 22.77 -1.50
N TYR A 198 18.62 21.90 -2.46
CA TYR A 198 19.53 20.82 -2.85
C TYR A 198 20.83 21.36 -3.49
N ASP A 199 20.72 22.37 -4.36
CA ASP A 199 21.87 23.02 -5.00
C ASP A 199 22.70 23.81 -3.97
N ASN A 200 22.05 24.57 -3.09
CA ASN A 200 22.71 25.32 -2.02
C ASN A 200 23.43 24.40 -1.01
N ALA A 201 22.89 23.22 -0.74
CA ALA A 201 23.55 22.20 0.09
C ALA A 201 24.78 21.55 -0.59
N GLY A 202 25.03 21.83 -1.87
CA GLY A 202 26.11 21.24 -2.64
C GLY A 202 25.78 19.85 -3.20
N GLN A 203 24.51 19.56 -3.39
CA GLN A 203 23.99 18.32 -3.97
C GLN A 203 24.46 17.05 -3.20
N PRO A 204 24.28 16.97 -1.87
CA PRO A 204 24.66 15.82 -1.09
C PRO A 204 23.71 14.63 -1.36
N GLU A 205 24.07 13.44 -0.88
CA GLU A 205 23.10 12.35 -0.78
C GLU A 205 22.04 12.69 0.30
N ILE A 206 20.74 12.61 -0.06
CA ILE A 206 19.62 13.03 0.77
C ILE A 206 18.51 12.00 0.86
N MET A 207 17.73 12.07 1.94
CA MET A 207 16.39 11.52 2.02
C MET A 207 15.37 12.67 2.11
N GLY A 208 14.24 12.53 1.40
CA GLY A 208 13.12 13.47 1.44
C GLY A 208 11.82 12.76 1.84
N ILE A 209 11.03 13.38 2.73
CA ILE A 209 9.74 12.87 3.20
C ILE A 209 8.65 13.84 2.75
N TYR A 210 7.69 13.32 1.98
CA TYR A 210 6.60 14.11 1.38
C TYR A 210 5.30 13.30 1.35
N GLY A 211 4.16 13.98 1.36
CA GLY A 211 2.88 13.33 1.11
C GLY A 211 2.90 12.58 -0.23
N THR A 212 2.27 11.40 -0.24
CA THR A 212 2.26 10.48 -1.41
C THR A 212 1.87 11.15 -2.73
N TYR A 213 1.04 12.20 -2.68
CA TYR A 213 0.66 12.96 -3.87
C TYR A 213 1.87 13.56 -4.61
N HIS A 214 2.84 14.11 -3.88
CA HIS A 214 4.04 14.76 -4.42
C HIS A 214 5.04 13.78 -5.04
N LEU A 215 4.82 12.47 -4.85
CA LEU A 215 5.63 11.41 -5.44
C LEU A 215 5.01 10.80 -6.71
N ASP A 216 3.93 11.36 -7.24
CA ASP A 216 3.45 11.00 -8.57
C ASP A 216 4.50 11.37 -9.64
N MET A 217 4.69 10.47 -10.62
CA MET A 217 5.72 10.63 -11.64
C MET A 217 5.26 11.48 -12.83
N SER A 218 4.11 12.15 -12.73
CA SER A 218 3.67 13.15 -13.72
C SER A 218 4.66 14.31 -13.77
N ALA A 219 4.89 14.87 -14.96
CA ALA A 219 5.91 15.90 -15.16
C ALA A 219 5.67 17.20 -14.38
N ASP A 220 4.41 17.43 -13.96
CA ASP A 220 3.98 18.63 -13.25
C ASP A 220 3.96 18.44 -11.73
N ILE A 221 4.23 17.23 -11.24
CA ILE A 221 4.32 16.88 -9.83
C ILE A 221 5.79 16.77 -9.41
N MET A 222 6.09 17.04 -8.15
CA MET A 222 7.45 17.21 -7.65
C MET A 222 8.40 16.06 -8.05
N ALA A 223 8.06 14.80 -7.72
CA ALA A 223 8.96 13.68 -8.02
C ALA A 223 9.21 13.49 -9.52
N GLY A 224 8.18 13.66 -10.36
CA GLY A 224 8.31 13.60 -11.82
C GLY A 224 9.17 14.73 -12.38
N ALA A 225 8.99 15.95 -11.89
CA ALA A 225 9.78 17.13 -12.29
C ALA A 225 11.24 16.98 -11.84
N LEU A 226 11.50 16.56 -10.61
CA LEU A 226 12.84 16.31 -10.08
C LEU A 226 13.55 15.18 -10.85
N LYS A 227 12.82 14.10 -11.21
CA LYS A 227 13.38 13.05 -12.06
C LYS A 227 13.74 13.54 -13.45
N LYS A 228 12.94 14.44 -14.02
CA LYS A 228 13.28 15.09 -15.30
C LYS A 228 14.52 15.97 -15.18
N HIS A 229 14.71 16.61 -14.03
CA HIS A 229 15.84 17.53 -13.78
C HIS A 229 17.14 16.78 -13.46
N TYR A 230 17.09 15.80 -12.53
CA TYR A 230 18.25 15.08 -12.02
C TYR A 230 18.45 13.68 -12.63
N GLY A 231 17.51 13.17 -13.43
CA GLY A 231 17.64 11.89 -14.12
C GLY A 231 17.62 10.68 -13.20
N GLU A 232 18.59 9.76 -13.38
CA GLU A 232 18.67 8.49 -12.65
C GLU A 232 19.17 8.64 -11.19
N TYR A 233 19.54 9.83 -10.76
CA TYR A 233 19.99 10.10 -9.38
C TYR A 233 18.86 10.07 -8.35
N ILE A 234 17.61 9.92 -8.80
CA ILE A 234 16.43 9.86 -7.94
C ILE A 234 15.91 8.44 -7.81
N SER A 235 15.61 8.03 -6.57
CA SER A 235 14.71 6.91 -6.29
C SER A 235 13.55 7.38 -5.40
N TYR A 236 12.43 6.67 -5.46
CA TYR A 236 11.30 6.96 -4.60
C TYR A 236 10.69 5.68 -4.02
N THR A 237 10.13 5.81 -2.83
CA THR A 237 9.43 4.74 -2.13
C THR A 237 8.13 5.30 -1.57
N LEU A 238 6.99 4.74 -1.98
CA LEU A 238 5.72 5.05 -1.35
C LEU A 238 5.58 4.18 -0.11
N LEU A 239 5.43 4.80 1.05
CA LEU A 239 5.09 4.06 2.26
C LEU A 239 3.69 3.46 2.11
N PRO A 240 3.45 2.28 2.71
CA PRO A 240 2.15 1.64 2.57
C PRO A 240 1.07 2.46 3.26
N THR A 241 0.37 3.28 2.49
CA THR A 241 -0.82 4.03 2.93
C THR A 241 -1.89 3.06 3.43
N LYS A 242 -2.96 3.55 4.06
CA LYS A 242 -4.12 2.71 4.38
C LYS A 242 -4.74 2.03 3.14
N TYR A 243 -4.46 2.58 1.95
CA TYR A 243 -4.86 2.01 0.65
C TYR A 243 -3.77 1.14 0.01
N TYR A 244 -2.55 1.20 0.54
CA TYR A 244 -1.43 0.43 0.02
C TYR A 244 -1.48 -1.02 0.51
N ARG A 245 -1.34 -1.94 -0.43
CA ARG A 245 -1.26 -3.38 -0.19
C ARG A 245 0.11 -3.88 -0.58
N GLY A 246 0.96 -4.06 0.42
CA GLY A 246 2.28 -4.65 0.25
C GLY A 246 2.30 -6.15 0.52
N TRP A 247 3.14 -6.88 -0.20
CA TRP A 247 3.39 -8.28 0.09
C TRP A 247 4.03 -8.45 1.47
N GLY A 248 3.56 -9.45 2.22
CA GLY A 248 4.08 -9.76 3.57
C GLY A 248 3.49 -8.94 4.71
N GLN A 249 2.57 -8.02 4.44
CA GLN A 249 1.82 -7.35 5.51
C GLN A 249 0.86 -8.31 6.19
N LEU A 250 0.73 -8.19 7.51
CA LEU A 250 -0.28 -8.93 8.27
C LEU A 250 -1.70 -8.46 7.90
N PRO A 251 -2.71 -9.36 8.00
CA PRO A 251 -4.11 -8.99 7.86
C PRO A 251 -4.49 -7.87 8.82
N GLU A 252 -5.31 -6.93 8.36
CA GLU A 252 -5.92 -5.95 9.25
C GLU A 252 -7.19 -6.55 9.86
N TRP A 253 -7.11 -6.89 11.13
CA TRP A 253 -8.17 -7.59 11.82
C TRP A 253 -9.46 -6.76 11.92
N GLY A 254 -10.55 -7.33 11.47
CA GLY A 254 -11.89 -6.74 11.52
C GLY A 254 -12.80 -7.41 10.49
N ILE A 255 -14.11 -7.18 10.56
CA ILE A 255 -15.06 -7.81 9.64
C ILE A 255 -14.92 -7.18 8.24
N SER A 256 -14.70 -8.03 7.22
CA SER A 256 -14.72 -7.66 5.82
C SER A 256 -16.09 -7.88 5.20
N VAL A 257 -16.65 -6.81 4.63
CA VAL A 257 -17.93 -6.88 3.87
C VAL A 257 -17.73 -7.64 2.56
N VAL A 258 -16.64 -7.38 1.85
CA VAL A 258 -16.30 -8.11 0.62
C VAL A 258 -16.13 -9.59 0.91
N GLY A 259 -15.32 -9.94 1.93
CA GLY A 259 -15.14 -11.33 2.33
C GLY A 259 -16.45 -12.01 2.73
N MET A 260 -17.33 -11.31 3.45
CA MET A 260 -18.66 -11.81 3.81
C MET A 260 -19.52 -12.10 2.56
N VAL A 261 -19.51 -11.22 1.55
CA VAL A 261 -20.25 -11.44 0.30
C VAL A 261 -19.74 -12.69 -0.41
N PHE A 262 -18.42 -12.86 -0.54
CA PHE A 262 -17.83 -14.05 -1.16
C PHE A 262 -18.14 -15.34 -0.39
N LEU A 263 -18.13 -15.28 0.95
CA LEU A 263 -18.52 -16.43 1.79
C LEU A 263 -20.00 -16.75 1.67
N LEU A 264 -20.89 -15.78 1.57
CA LEU A 264 -22.31 -16.01 1.31
C LEU A 264 -22.53 -16.70 -0.05
N MET A 265 -21.86 -16.23 -1.10
CA MET A 265 -21.89 -16.89 -2.39
C MET A 265 -21.37 -18.33 -2.33
N LEU A 266 -20.35 -18.60 -1.51
CA LEU A 266 -19.84 -19.95 -1.31
C LEU A 266 -20.81 -20.83 -0.50
N PHE A 267 -21.32 -20.34 0.61
CA PHE A 267 -22.06 -21.19 1.57
C PHE A 267 -23.52 -21.42 1.18
N ILE A 268 -24.19 -20.45 0.57
CA ILE A 268 -25.61 -20.61 0.25
C ILE A 268 -25.89 -21.81 -0.65
N PRO A 269 -25.20 -22.00 -1.79
CA PRO A 269 -25.39 -23.20 -2.62
C PRO A 269 -25.02 -24.49 -1.88
N ASN A 270 -23.96 -24.48 -1.07
CA ASN A 270 -23.53 -25.65 -0.29
C ASN A 270 -24.53 -26.05 0.79
N ILE A 271 -25.19 -25.07 1.44
CA ILE A 271 -26.26 -25.34 2.40
C ILE A 271 -27.48 -25.97 1.67
N ILE A 272 -27.84 -25.47 0.50
CA ILE A 272 -28.94 -26.06 -0.30
C ILE A 272 -28.56 -27.48 -0.74
N TRP A 273 -27.32 -27.66 -1.23
CA TRP A 273 -26.80 -28.95 -1.65
C TRP A 273 -26.77 -29.96 -0.51
N SER A 274 -26.40 -29.58 0.72
CA SER A 274 -26.34 -30.49 1.85
C SER A 274 -27.69 -31.19 2.14
N LYS A 275 -28.81 -30.53 1.74
CA LYS A 275 -30.18 -31.08 1.82
C LYS A 275 -30.61 -31.82 0.55
N ARG A 276 -29.83 -31.76 -0.53
CA ARG A 276 -30.16 -32.27 -1.86
C ARG A 276 -28.97 -33.02 -2.49
N GLN A 277 -28.26 -33.79 -1.66
CA GLN A 277 -27.08 -34.55 -2.11
C GLN A 277 -27.47 -35.61 -3.17
N PRO A 278 -26.57 -35.90 -4.12
CA PRO A 278 -26.79 -36.95 -5.10
C PRO A 278 -26.81 -38.33 -4.41
N GLU A 279 -27.56 -39.26 -5.01
CA GLU A 279 -27.56 -40.65 -4.58
C GLU A 279 -26.14 -41.26 -4.67
N GLY A 280 -25.74 -42.06 -3.68
CA GLY A 280 -24.40 -42.65 -3.60
C GLY A 280 -23.31 -41.73 -3.07
N TYR A 281 -23.56 -40.42 -2.83
CA TYR A 281 -22.54 -39.50 -2.33
C TYR A 281 -21.95 -39.91 -0.99
N LYS A 282 -22.80 -40.35 -0.03
CA LYS A 282 -22.34 -40.74 1.29
C LYS A 282 -21.41 -41.97 1.31
N GLU A 283 -21.61 -42.90 0.38
CA GLU A 283 -20.76 -44.07 0.18
C GLU A 283 -19.42 -43.66 -0.46
N SER A 284 -19.44 -42.76 -1.40
CA SER A 284 -18.25 -42.20 -2.03
C SER A 284 -17.40 -41.41 -1.03
N ALA A 285 -18.03 -40.57 -0.20
CA ALA A 285 -17.36 -39.81 0.84
C ALA A 285 -16.60 -40.66 1.87
N LYS A 286 -17.08 -41.89 2.18
CA LYS A 286 -16.37 -42.81 3.10
C LYS A 286 -15.01 -43.28 2.55
N ARG A 287 -14.79 -43.18 1.25
CA ARG A 287 -13.57 -43.63 0.57
C ARG A 287 -12.57 -42.50 0.27
N GLU A 288 -12.85 -41.31 0.75
CA GLU A 288 -11.96 -40.14 0.54
C GLU A 288 -10.58 -40.36 1.17
N ASN A 289 -9.57 -39.82 0.49
CA ASN A 289 -8.22 -39.84 1.02
C ASN A 289 -8.12 -38.92 2.23
N LYS A 290 -7.72 -39.48 3.37
CA LYS A 290 -7.66 -38.75 4.65
C LYS A 290 -6.72 -37.53 4.64
N VAL A 291 -5.65 -37.58 3.85
CA VAL A 291 -4.72 -36.45 3.72
C VAL A 291 -5.37 -35.31 2.92
N LEU A 292 -6.03 -35.64 1.80
CA LEU A 292 -6.77 -34.63 1.04
C LEU A 292 -7.91 -34.03 1.83
N LEU A 293 -8.64 -34.84 2.60
CA LEU A 293 -9.71 -34.38 3.49
C LEU A 293 -9.17 -33.45 4.57
N ALA A 294 -8.02 -33.77 5.17
CA ALA A 294 -7.40 -32.90 6.18
C ALA A 294 -6.97 -31.55 5.55
N LEU A 295 -6.37 -31.57 4.35
CA LEU A 295 -6.01 -30.33 3.64
C LEU A 295 -7.25 -29.50 3.27
N GLU A 296 -8.31 -30.14 2.78
CA GLU A 296 -9.59 -29.48 2.48
C GLU A 296 -10.14 -28.76 3.72
N ARG A 297 -10.32 -29.48 4.84
CA ARG A 297 -10.87 -28.89 6.07
C ARG A 297 -10.01 -27.77 6.63
N THR A 298 -8.69 -27.95 6.62
CA THR A 298 -7.77 -26.90 7.04
C THR A 298 -7.88 -25.67 6.13
N GLY A 299 -7.88 -25.88 4.82
CA GLY A 299 -8.01 -24.81 3.84
C GLY A 299 -9.35 -24.06 3.93
N GLU A 300 -10.49 -24.80 4.12
CA GLU A 300 -11.82 -24.20 4.32
C GLU A 300 -11.84 -23.24 5.52
N VAL A 301 -11.30 -23.70 6.66
CA VAL A 301 -11.25 -22.87 7.88
C VAL A 301 -10.36 -21.64 7.67
N LEU A 302 -9.16 -21.81 7.13
CA LEU A 302 -8.22 -20.72 6.91
C LEU A 302 -8.73 -19.69 5.91
N VAL A 303 -9.24 -20.13 4.75
CA VAL A 303 -9.81 -19.23 3.73
C VAL A 303 -11.00 -18.48 4.30
N SER A 304 -11.92 -19.17 4.98
CA SER A 304 -13.11 -18.55 5.56
C SER A 304 -12.76 -17.52 6.63
N ALA A 305 -11.82 -17.85 7.52
CA ALA A 305 -11.36 -16.94 8.56
C ALA A 305 -10.70 -15.69 7.97
N LEU A 306 -9.76 -15.88 7.03
CA LEU A 306 -9.03 -14.75 6.42
C LEU A 306 -9.96 -13.87 5.57
N LEU A 307 -10.87 -14.45 4.80
CA LEU A 307 -11.86 -13.67 4.04
C LEU A 307 -12.76 -12.85 4.96
N LEU A 308 -13.21 -13.42 6.07
CA LEU A 308 -14.11 -12.75 6.99
C LEU A 308 -13.43 -11.66 7.81
N THR A 309 -12.15 -11.84 8.17
CA THR A 309 -11.49 -11.02 9.18
C THR A 309 -10.43 -10.07 8.65
N ASP A 310 -10.17 -10.03 7.34
CA ASP A 310 -9.22 -9.07 6.75
C ASP A 310 -9.95 -7.87 6.14
N ARG A 311 -10.03 -6.75 6.89
CA ARG A 311 -10.67 -5.51 6.45
C ARG A 311 -10.00 -4.85 5.25
N ARG A 312 -8.78 -5.23 4.90
CA ARG A 312 -8.09 -4.67 3.73
C ARG A 312 -8.83 -5.01 2.43
N LEU A 313 -9.56 -6.13 2.38
CA LEU A 313 -10.40 -6.49 1.24
C LEU A 313 -11.46 -5.43 0.90
N ASP A 314 -11.91 -4.64 1.89
CA ASP A 314 -12.94 -3.62 1.72
C ASP A 314 -12.37 -2.27 1.23
N ARG A 315 -11.08 -2.15 1.11
CA ARG A 315 -10.40 -0.93 0.67
C ARG A 315 -10.22 -0.96 -0.85
N PHE A 316 -11.06 -0.24 -1.56
CA PHE A 316 -10.97 -0.13 -3.01
C PHE A 316 -10.03 1.01 -3.40
N SER A 317 -9.02 0.69 -4.21
CA SER A 317 -8.20 1.68 -4.90
C SER A 317 -8.36 1.51 -6.41
N PHE A 318 -8.50 2.62 -7.15
CA PHE A 318 -8.49 2.60 -8.61
C PHE A 318 -7.08 2.31 -9.11
N SER A 319 -6.75 1.03 -9.17
CA SER A 319 -5.47 0.52 -9.66
C SER A 319 -5.72 -0.70 -10.57
N PRO A 320 -4.77 -1.10 -11.41
CA PRO A 320 -4.89 -2.31 -12.22
C PRO A 320 -5.20 -3.57 -11.40
N ARG A 321 -4.89 -3.57 -10.09
CA ARG A 321 -5.23 -4.67 -9.18
C ARG A 321 -6.73 -4.85 -8.98
N LEU A 322 -7.55 -3.81 -9.20
CA LEU A 322 -9.00 -3.92 -9.16
C LEU A 322 -9.52 -5.01 -10.13
N GLY A 323 -8.78 -5.28 -11.20
CA GLY A 323 -9.07 -6.38 -12.11
C GLY A 323 -9.12 -7.75 -11.46
N TYR A 324 -8.33 -8.00 -10.39
CA TYR A 324 -8.34 -9.29 -9.70
C TYR A 324 -9.63 -9.53 -8.89
N ILE A 325 -10.14 -8.52 -8.19
CA ILE A 325 -11.42 -8.66 -7.47
C ILE A 325 -12.59 -8.78 -8.45
N ILE A 326 -12.55 -8.04 -9.56
CA ILE A 326 -13.58 -8.17 -10.62
C ILE A 326 -13.55 -9.59 -11.20
N LEU A 327 -12.36 -10.13 -11.51
CA LEU A 327 -12.23 -11.49 -12.02
C LEU A 327 -12.68 -12.53 -10.97
N ALA A 328 -12.33 -12.35 -9.70
CA ALA A 328 -12.81 -13.20 -8.62
C ALA A 328 -14.34 -13.21 -8.53
N LEU A 329 -14.98 -12.04 -8.64
CA LEU A 329 -16.44 -11.91 -8.65
C LEU A 329 -17.06 -12.62 -9.89
N VAL A 330 -16.46 -12.49 -11.05
CA VAL A 330 -16.90 -13.20 -12.28
C VAL A 330 -16.83 -14.71 -12.07
N LEU A 331 -15.76 -15.23 -11.48
CA LEU A 331 -15.65 -16.66 -11.15
C LEU A 331 -16.74 -17.12 -10.19
N MET A 332 -17.07 -16.32 -9.19
CA MET A 332 -18.16 -16.67 -8.26
C MET A 332 -19.54 -16.58 -8.91
N ILE A 333 -19.76 -15.66 -9.84
CA ILE A 333 -21.01 -15.63 -10.64
C ILE A 333 -21.11 -16.92 -11.48
N ILE A 334 -20.02 -17.35 -12.12
CA ILE A 334 -20.01 -18.61 -12.89
C ILE A 334 -20.27 -19.81 -11.96
N TYR A 335 -19.74 -19.78 -10.74
CA TYR A 335 -20.01 -20.78 -9.69
C TYR A 335 -21.49 -20.83 -9.30
N GLU A 336 -22.16 -19.69 -9.13
CA GLU A 336 -23.62 -19.65 -8.86
C GLU A 336 -24.42 -20.22 -10.03
N LEU A 337 -24.04 -19.87 -11.27
CA LEU A 337 -24.71 -20.41 -12.48
C LEU A 337 -24.50 -21.92 -12.60
N TYR A 338 -23.31 -22.43 -12.23
CA TYR A 338 -23.06 -23.88 -12.14
C TYR A 338 -24.02 -24.56 -11.14
N TRP A 339 -24.22 -24.00 -9.93
CA TRP A 339 -25.14 -24.56 -8.95
C TRP A 339 -26.60 -24.48 -9.41
N ILE A 340 -27.02 -23.42 -10.08
CA ILE A 340 -28.33 -23.31 -10.69
C ILE A 340 -28.54 -24.43 -11.73
N LYS A 341 -27.53 -24.68 -12.58
CA LYS A 341 -27.54 -25.79 -13.54
C LYS A 341 -27.67 -27.14 -12.81
N TYR A 342 -26.84 -27.38 -11.79
CA TYR A 342 -26.87 -28.61 -11.01
C TYR A 342 -28.22 -28.85 -10.35
N PHE A 343 -28.81 -27.84 -9.69
CA PHE A 343 -30.10 -27.99 -9.02
C PHE A 343 -31.28 -28.20 -9.99
N ARG A 344 -31.12 -27.83 -11.26
CA ARG A 344 -32.10 -28.04 -12.33
C ARG A 344 -31.87 -29.37 -13.10
N SER A 345 -30.73 -30.05 -12.90
CA SER A 345 -30.42 -31.34 -13.51
C SER A 345 -31.01 -32.52 -12.73
N SER A 346 -30.68 -33.73 -13.15
CA SER A 346 -31.02 -34.96 -12.43
C SER A 346 -30.26 -35.11 -11.10
N ARG A 347 -29.34 -34.22 -10.82
CA ARG A 347 -28.52 -34.15 -9.60
C ARG A 347 -27.75 -35.47 -9.35
N THR A 348 -27.19 -36.06 -10.38
CA THR A 348 -26.33 -37.23 -10.28
C THR A 348 -24.92 -36.84 -9.78
N LEU A 349 -24.12 -37.83 -9.38
CA LEU A 349 -22.70 -37.64 -9.12
C LEU A 349 -21.96 -37.08 -10.35
N ALA A 350 -22.34 -37.53 -11.55
CA ALA A 350 -21.78 -37.02 -12.80
C ALA A 350 -22.11 -35.53 -13.04
N ASP A 351 -23.35 -35.09 -12.71
CA ASP A 351 -23.73 -33.69 -12.76
C ASP A 351 -22.93 -32.86 -11.76
N MET A 352 -22.71 -33.38 -10.54
CA MET A 352 -21.97 -32.70 -9.46
C MET A 352 -20.49 -32.51 -9.81
N TYR A 353 -19.86 -33.47 -10.49
CA TYR A 353 -18.45 -33.38 -10.88
C TYR A 353 -18.27 -32.91 -12.32
N SER A 354 -19.29 -32.24 -12.89
CA SER A 354 -19.26 -31.76 -14.28
C SER A 354 -18.39 -30.54 -14.45
N ASP A 355 -17.94 -30.35 -15.68
CA ASP A 355 -17.27 -29.13 -16.13
C ASP A 355 -18.32 -28.06 -16.51
N TYR A 356 -18.00 -26.79 -16.36
CA TYR A 356 -18.90 -25.70 -16.70
C TYR A 356 -18.13 -24.47 -17.22
N CYS A 357 -18.60 -23.87 -18.33
CA CYS A 357 -17.97 -22.72 -18.98
C CYS A 357 -16.45 -22.86 -19.20
N GLY A 358 -16.00 -24.08 -19.54
CA GLY A 358 -14.57 -24.36 -19.74
C GLY A 358 -13.76 -24.66 -18.45
N PHE A 359 -14.37 -24.45 -17.29
CA PHE A 359 -13.73 -24.80 -16.01
C PHE A 359 -14.00 -26.26 -15.65
N PRO A 360 -12.94 -27.07 -15.51
CA PRO A 360 -13.09 -28.44 -15.05
C PRO A 360 -13.44 -28.48 -13.56
N LEU A 361 -14.35 -29.39 -13.17
CA LEU A 361 -14.82 -29.50 -11.78
C LEU A 361 -15.29 -28.14 -11.21
N ALA A 362 -16.16 -27.48 -11.95
CA ALA A 362 -16.53 -26.08 -11.69
C ALA A 362 -16.95 -25.82 -10.23
N GLY A 363 -17.68 -26.76 -9.60
CA GLY A 363 -18.08 -26.67 -8.20
C GLY A 363 -16.92 -26.60 -7.20
N ALA A 364 -15.74 -27.13 -7.57
CA ALA A 364 -14.57 -27.12 -6.71
C ALA A 364 -13.52 -26.07 -7.13
N SER A 365 -13.29 -25.93 -8.43
CA SER A 365 -12.19 -25.10 -8.92
C SER A 365 -12.49 -23.60 -8.85
N LEU A 366 -13.72 -23.18 -9.18
CA LEU A 366 -14.09 -21.76 -9.26
C LEU A 366 -13.91 -21.02 -7.92
N PRO A 367 -14.43 -21.50 -6.75
CA PRO A 367 -14.26 -20.78 -5.50
C PRO A 367 -12.80 -20.77 -4.99
N VAL A 368 -12.03 -21.82 -5.28
CA VAL A 368 -10.60 -21.86 -4.94
C VAL A 368 -9.83 -20.79 -5.70
N PHE A 369 -10.07 -20.67 -7.01
CA PHE A 369 -9.42 -19.64 -7.82
C PHE A 369 -9.89 -18.23 -7.44
N ALA A 370 -11.16 -18.05 -7.09
CA ALA A 370 -11.65 -16.77 -6.60
C ALA A 370 -10.95 -16.35 -5.29
N ALA A 371 -10.81 -17.26 -4.32
CA ALA A 371 -10.10 -16.99 -3.08
C ALA A 371 -8.61 -16.68 -3.32
N PHE A 372 -7.97 -17.40 -4.25
CA PHE A 372 -6.59 -17.12 -4.66
C PHE A 372 -6.45 -15.70 -5.26
N LEU A 373 -7.34 -15.30 -6.15
CA LEU A 373 -7.33 -13.95 -6.75
C LEU A 373 -7.57 -12.85 -5.71
N LEU A 374 -8.42 -13.09 -4.72
CA LEU A 374 -8.61 -12.16 -3.60
C LEU A 374 -7.32 -12.02 -2.78
N GLY A 375 -6.59 -13.11 -2.56
CA GLY A 375 -5.27 -13.07 -1.93
C GLY A 375 -4.25 -12.26 -2.74
N VAL A 376 -4.26 -12.38 -4.08
CA VAL A 376 -3.41 -11.57 -4.97
C VAL A 376 -3.83 -10.10 -4.93
N TYR A 377 -5.14 -9.81 -5.00
CA TYR A 377 -5.68 -8.46 -4.90
C TYR A 377 -5.22 -7.76 -3.62
N ASP A 378 -5.30 -8.47 -2.50
CA ASP A 378 -4.96 -7.95 -1.18
C ASP A 378 -3.47 -8.08 -0.81
N CYS A 379 -2.64 -8.67 -1.68
CA CYS A 379 -1.24 -9.06 -1.37
C CYS A 379 -1.12 -9.91 -0.10
N ASN A 380 -2.16 -10.69 0.23
CA ASN A 380 -2.23 -11.51 1.42
C ASN A 380 -1.64 -12.90 1.15
N VAL A 381 -0.36 -13.08 1.52
CA VAL A 381 0.34 -14.37 1.34
C VAL A 381 -0.32 -15.51 2.12
N PHE A 382 -0.97 -15.21 3.25
CA PHE A 382 -1.65 -16.21 4.07
C PHE A 382 -2.92 -16.70 3.37
N LEU A 383 -3.71 -15.79 2.77
CA LEU A 383 -4.89 -16.16 1.99
C LEU A 383 -4.52 -16.95 0.72
N ILE A 384 -3.43 -16.59 0.04
CA ILE A 384 -2.91 -17.36 -1.09
C ILE A 384 -2.52 -18.77 -0.64
N ALA A 385 -1.74 -18.90 0.43
CA ALA A 385 -1.33 -20.20 0.96
C ALA A 385 -2.55 -21.04 1.38
N ALA A 386 -3.53 -20.44 2.06
CA ALA A 386 -4.78 -21.09 2.45
C ALA A 386 -5.57 -21.58 1.22
N ALA A 387 -5.68 -20.75 0.16
CA ALA A 387 -6.35 -21.14 -1.08
C ALA A 387 -5.63 -22.29 -1.81
N VAL A 388 -4.30 -22.32 -1.77
CA VAL A 388 -3.50 -23.45 -2.31
C VAL A 388 -3.74 -24.73 -1.53
N ILE A 389 -3.74 -24.67 -0.18
CA ILE A 389 -4.03 -25.82 0.70
C ILE A 389 -5.44 -26.34 0.41
N LEU A 390 -6.43 -25.43 0.35
CA LEU A 390 -7.81 -25.77 0.00
C LEU A 390 -7.88 -26.41 -1.40
N GLY A 391 -7.20 -25.85 -2.38
CA GLY A 391 -7.20 -26.33 -3.75
C GLY A 391 -6.66 -27.75 -3.87
N ILE A 392 -5.55 -28.07 -3.20
CA ILE A 392 -4.98 -29.43 -3.17
C ILE A 392 -5.99 -30.43 -2.58
N GLY A 393 -6.60 -30.10 -1.45
CA GLY A 393 -7.60 -30.95 -0.78
C GLY A 393 -8.87 -31.07 -1.60
N HIS A 394 -9.57 -29.96 -1.81
CA HIS A 394 -10.91 -29.90 -2.39
C HIS A 394 -10.96 -30.36 -3.85
N ILE A 395 -10.11 -29.81 -4.71
CA ILE A 395 -10.04 -30.24 -6.11
C ILE A 395 -9.53 -31.69 -6.20
N GLY A 396 -8.60 -32.09 -5.32
CA GLY A 396 -8.09 -33.46 -5.25
C GLY A 396 -9.19 -34.48 -4.95
N ILE A 397 -10.06 -34.22 -3.96
CA ILE A 397 -11.21 -35.07 -3.62
C ILE A 397 -12.19 -35.14 -4.79
N HIS A 398 -12.56 -33.99 -5.36
CA HIS A 398 -13.47 -33.96 -6.52
C HIS A 398 -12.92 -34.70 -7.73
N LEU A 399 -11.60 -34.64 -7.97
CA LEU A 399 -10.95 -35.45 -9.00
C LEU A 399 -11.02 -36.96 -8.74
N MET A 400 -10.91 -37.39 -7.48
CA MET A 400 -11.08 -38.80 -7.11
C MET A 400 -12.49 -39.28 -7.40
N HIS A 401 -13.49 -38.52 -6.96
CA HIS A 401 -14.90 -38.86 -7.16
C HIS A 401 -15.29 -38.86 -8.65
N LYS A 402 -14.80 -37.89 -9.44
CA LYS A 402 -15.03 -37.89 -10.89
C LYS A 402 -14.51 -39.14 -11.57
N LYS A 403 -13.31 -39.63 -11.16
CA LYS A 403 -12.75 -40.88 -11.68
C LYS A 403 -13.58 -42.10 -11.33
N GLU A 404 -14.27 -42.09 -10.18
CA GLU A 404 -15.14 -43.20 -9.77
C GLU A 404 -16.43 -43.22 -10.58
N THR A 405 -16.97 -42.04 -10.95
CA THR A 405 -18.20 -41.94 -11.77
C THR A 405 -17.99 -42.28 -13.27
N GLU A 406 -16.75 -42.23 -13.73
CA GLU A 406 -16.39 -42.60 -15.13
C GLU A 406 -16.04 -44.08 -15.31
N LYS A 407 -15.98 -44.86 -14.21
CA LYS A 407 -15.78 -46.34 -14.24
C LYS A 407 -17.11 -47.07 -14.25
#